data_e4a46bf9f75068a007b5bc6fb612aa17
#
_entry.id   e4a46bf9f75068a007b5bc6fb612aa17
#
_cell.length_a   1.000
_cell.length_b   1.000
_cell.length_c   1.000
_cell.angle_alpha   90.00
_cell.angle_beta   90.00
_cell.angle_gamma   90.00
#
_symmetry.space_group_name_H-M   'P 1'
#
loop_
_entity.id
_entity.type
_entity.pdbx_description
1 polymer ?
#
loop_
_entity_poly.entity_id
_entity_poly.type
_entity_poly.pdbx_seq_one_letter_code
_entity_poly.pdbx_strand_id
1 'polypeptide(L)'
;MAKILIAPVSTGLSADAAAKAFAAALNAQVFQAVDSTTEALLAQGKSDDWFDALVGKVAALNADNLVIEGITPDADKLFLAGKNVELALSLDAGVVLALKSDNTDAAAVAQQLNLTKQLYTNSPGLLEGFIIDGAAAALGAQVAEQTGLTFFGSSDKLQDVSALAKREA
;
A
#
# COMPACT_ATOMS: atom_id res chain seq x y z
N MET A 1 -4.20 13.41 11.79
CA MET A 1 -3.67 13.22 10.43
C MET A 1 -3.56 11.73 10.11
N ALA A 2 -4.19 11.28 9.03
CA ALA A 2 -4.09 9.90 8.59
C ALA A 2 -3.04 9.78 7.49
N LYS A 3 -2.12 8.84 7.64
CA LYS A 3 -1.14 8.47 6.61
C LYS A 3 -1.41 7.05 6.18
N ILE A 4 -1.67 6.85 4.90
CA ILE A 4 -1.98 5.54 4.32
C ILE A 4 -0.98 5.26 3.19
N LEU A 5 -0.32 4.12 3.27
CA LEU A 5 0.57 3.65 2.22
C LEU A 5 -0.16 2.59 1.39
N ILE A 6 -0.21 2.80 0.09
CA ILE A 6 -0.74 1.80 -0.84
C ILE A 6 0.45 0.96 -1.33
N ALA A 7 0.49 -0.30 -0.93
CA ALA A 7 1.59 -1.20 -1.24
C ALA A 7 1.15 -2.22 -2.31
N PRO A 8 1.63 -2.10 -3.55
CA PRO A 8 1.33 -3.10 -4.58
C PRO A 8 1.90 -4.48 -4.20
N VAL A 9 1.09 -5.51 -4.36
CA VAL A 9 1.49 -6.90 -4.13
C VAL A 9 1.79 -7.59 -5.47
N SER A 10 0.97 -7.31 -6.49
CA SER A 10 1.16 -7.89 -7.82
C SER A 10 2.34 -7.23 -8.52
N THR A 11 3.25 -8.03 -9.08
CA THR A 11 4.40 -7.55 -9.84
C THR A 11 3.93 -6.70 -11.01
N GLY A 12 4.54 -5.52 -11.20
CA GLY A 12 4.21 -4.61 -12.29
C GLY A 12 2.93 -3.79 -12.08
N LEU A 13 2.20 -3.99 -10.99
CA LEU A 13 1.01 -3.19 -10.67
C LEU A 13 1.44 -1.83 -10.10
N SER A 14 1.02 -0.75 -10.76
CA SER A 14 1.22 0.61 -10.24
C SER A 14 0.19 0.92 -9.15
N ALA A 15 0.62 1.58 -8.10
CA ALA A 15 -0.26 2.07 -7.04
C ALA A 15 -0.95 3.39 -7.38
N ASP A 16 -0.69 3.96 -8.56
CA ASP A 16 -1.17 5.30 -8.94
C ASP A 16 -2.70 5.43 -8.88
N ALA A 17 -3.42 4.53 -9.53
CA ALA A 17 -4.89 4.58 -9.55
C ALA A 17 -5.48 4.40 -8.16
N ALA A 18 -4.96 3.46 -7.38
CA ALA A 18 -5.41 3.21 -6.02
C ALA A 18 -5.12 4.41 -5.11
N ALA A 19 -3.92 4.98 -5.20
CA ALA A 19 -3.53 6.14 -4.41
C ALA A 19 -4.46 7.33 -4.69
N LYS A 20 -4.75 7.60 -5.94
CA LYS A 20 -5.68 8.68 -6.34
C LYS A 20 -7.10 8.43 -5.81
N ALA A 21 -7.58 7.18 -5.89
CA ALA A 21 -8.90 6.82 -5.41
C ALA A 21 -9.02 7.01 -3.90
N PHE A 22 -8.05 6.54 -3.13
CA PHE A 22 -8.03 6.74 -1.68
C PHE A 22 -7.88 8.20 -1.29
N ALA A 23 -7.05 8.95 -2.02
CA ALA A 23 -6.88 10.38 -1.76
C ALA A 23 -8.18 11.15 -1.96
N ALA A 24 -8.94 10.83 -3.00
CA ALA A 24 -10.24 11.44 -3.25
C ALA A 24 -11.24 11.09 -2.13
N ALA A 25 -11.27 9.83 -1.70
CA ALA A 25 -12.18 9.35 -0.67
C ALA A 25 -11.85 9.92 0.72
N LEU A 26 -10.58 10.15 1.01
CA LEU A 26 -10.11 10.63 2.31
C LEU A 26 -9.82 12.13 2.34
N ASN A 27 -10.02 12.83 1.25
CA ASN A 27 -9.64 14.23 1.09
C ASN A 27 -8.17 14.45 1.46
N ALA A 28 -7.31 13.65 0.85
CA ALA A 28 -5.88 13.59 1.15
C ALA A 28 -5.04 14.04 -0.03
N GLN A 29 -3.79 14.38 0.23
CA GLN A 29 -2.78 14.58 -0.81
C GLN A 29 -2.13 13.25 -1.17
N VAL A 30 -1.68 13.11 -2.42
CA VAL A 30 -0.91 11.95 -2.89
C VAL A 30 0.57 12.29 -2.87
N PHE A 31 1.38 11.38 -2.32
CA PHE A 31 2.83 11.48 -2.31
C PHE A 31 3.42 10.22 -2.94
N GLN A 32 4.30 10.39 -3.92
CA GLN A 32 5.01 9.28 -4.57
C GLN A 32 6.28 8.96 -3.80
N ALA A 33 6.41 7.72 -3.32
CA ALA A 33 7.59 7.28 -2.59
C ALA A 33 8.83 7.20 -3.48
N VAL A 34 8.64 6.92 -4.78
CA VAL A 34 9.73 6.83 -5.75
C VAL A 34 9.46 7.78 -6.89
N ASP A 35 10.33 8.76 -7.07
CA ASP A 35 10.38 9.64 -8.24
C ASP A 35 11.71 9.44 -8.96
N SER A 36 11.95 10.19 -10.03
CA SER A 36 13.18 10.07 -10.82
C SER A 36 14.46 10.34 -10.00
N THR A 37 14.37 11.19 -8.99
CA THR A 37 15.50 11.53 -8.10
C THR A 37 15.77 10.42 -7.10
N THR A 38 14.71 9.94 -6.43
CA THR A 38 14.83 8.92 -5.38
C THR A 38 15.07 7.52 -5.93
N GLU A 39 14.59 7.23 -7.14
CA GLU A 39 14.84 5.95 -7.81
C GLU A 39 16.33 5.69 -7.99
N ALA A 40 17.09 6.72 -8.32
CA ALA A 40 18.54 6.61 -8.48
C ALA A 40 19.23 6.20 -7.17
N LEU A 41 18.76 6.69 -6.04
CA LEU A 41 19.30 6.32 -4.73
C LEU A 41 19.08 4.86 -4.41
N LEU A 42 17.88 4.33 -4.71
CA LEU A 42 17.58 2.92 -4.53
C LEU A 42 18.42 2.02 -5.44
N ALA A 43 18.59 2.42 -6.70
CA ALA A 43 19.38 1.68 -7.69
C ALA A 43 20.86 1.60 -7.30
N GLN A 44 21.36 2.59 -6.57
CA GLN A 44 22.74 2.65 -6.08
C GLN A 44 22.92 1.96 -4.73
N GLY A 45 21.88 1.37 -4.15
CA GLY A 45 21.93 0.74 -2.84
C GLY A 45 21.95 1.73 -1.68
N LYS A 46 21.63 2.99 -1.91
CA LYS A 46 21.63 4.05 -0.90
C LYS A 46 20.26 4.17 -0.23
N SER A 47 19.79 3.09 0.39
CA SER A 47 18.47 3.05 1.03
C SER A 47 18.33 4.07 2.15
N ASP A 48 19.37 4.29 2.94
CA ASP A 48 19.32 5.24 4.06
C ASP A 48 19.14 6.67 3.56
N ASP A 49 19.85 7.05 2.51
CA ASP A 49 19.71 8.38 1.89
C ASP A 49 18.31 8.55 1.28
N TRP A 50 17.76 7.48 0.69
CA TRP A 50 16.41 7.46 0.16
C TRP A 50 15.37 7.70 1.27
N PHE A 51 15.48 7.00 2.40
CA PHE A 51 14.58 7.17 3.54
C PHE A 51 14.68 8.58 4.12
N ASP A 52 15.87 9.10 4.30
CA ASP A 52 16.08 10.47 4.82
C ASP A 52 15.42 11.51 3.91
N ALA A 53 15.58 11.36 2.59
CA ALA A 53 14.96 12.25 1.62
C ALA A 53 13.43 12.19 1.69
N LEU A 54 12.86 10.99 1.81
CA LEU A 54 11.39 10.80 1.91
C LEU A 54 10.82 11.39 3.19
N VAL A 55 11.45 11.10 4.33
CA VAL A 55 10.99 11.63 5.62
C VAL A 55 11.02 13.15 5.61
N GLY A 56 12.06 13.75 5.05
CA GLY A 56 12.16 15.20 4.90
C GLY A 56 11.06 15.77 4.01
N LYS A 57 10.79 15.14 2.88
CA LYS A 57 9.72 15.56 1.96
C LYS A 57 8.33 15.46 2.59
N VAL A 58 8.05 14.36 3.29
CA VAL A 58 6.77 14.17 3.97
C VAL A 58 6.58 15.19 5.08
N ALA A 59 7.64 15.47 5.86
CA ALA A 59 7.59 16.48 6.91
C ALA A 59 7.33 17.88 6.36
N ALA A 60 7.81 18.17 5.15
CA ALA A 60 7.59 19.45 4.48
C ALA A 60 6.16 19.59 3.93
N LEU A 61 5.44 18.49 3.75
CA LEU A 61 4.03 18.52 3.33
C LEU A 61 3.16 18.85 4.53
N ASN A 62 2.49 19.96 4.47
CA ASN A 62 1.57 20.39 5.53
C ASN A 62 0.16 19.90 5.22
N ALA A 63 0.00 18.58 5.14
CA ALA A 63 -1.26 17.93 4.76
C ALA A 63 -1.96 17.35 5.98
N ASP A 64 -3.29 17.49 6.04
CA ASP A 64 -4.10 16.89 7.11
C ASP A 64 -4.17 15.37 6.94
N ASN A 65 -4.29 14.90 5.70
CA ASN A 65 -4.27 13.47 5.37
C ASN A 65 -3.32 13.25 4.20
N LEU A 66 -2.63 12.12 4.19
CA LEU A 66 -1.65 11.79 3.18
C LEU A 66 -1.83 10.34 2.69
N VAL A 67 -1.92 10.16 1.39
CA VAL A 67 -1.88 8.85 0.74
C VAL A 67 -0.53 8.73 0.04
N ILE A 68 0.22 7.69 0.39
CA ILE A 68 1.55 7.44 -0.14
C ILE A 68 1.45 6.36 -1.20
N GLU A 69 1.87 6.67 -2.41
CA GLU A 69 2.01 5.68 -3.48
C GLU A 69 3.27 4.87 -3.22
N GLY A 70 3.11 3.60 -2.84
CA GLY A 70 4.21 2.72 -2.48
C GLY A 70 4.99 2.21 -3.69
N ILE A 71 6.01 1.43 -3.41
CA ILE A 71 6.92 0.89 -4.42
C ILE A 71 6.32 -0.37 -5.03
N THR A 72 6.27 -0.45 -6.36
CA THR A 72 5.82 -1.64 -7.07
C THR A 72 6.94 -2.68 -7.09
N PRO A 73 6.69 -3.92 -6.59
CA PRO A 73 7.67 -4.99 -6.71
C PRO A 73 7.92 -5.35 -8.17
N ASP A 74 9.18 -5.65 -8.48
CA ASP A 74 9.62 -6.10 -9.78
C ASP A 74 10.16 -7.52 -9.63
N ALA A 75 9.96 -8.37 -10.64
CA ALA A 75 10.46 -9.74 -10.66
C ALA A 75 11.98 -9.80 -10.43
N ASP A 76 12.72 -8.80 -10.92
CA ASP A 76 14.16 -8.70 -10.76
C ASP A 76 14.59 -8.02 -9.46
N LYS A 77 13.65 -7.40 -8.73
CA LYS A 77 13.91 -6.58 -7.54
C LYS A 77 12.87 -6.87 -6.44
N LEU A 78 12.77 -8.14 -6.04
CA LEU A 78 11.79 -8.57 -5.03
C LEU A 78 12.01 -7.92 -3.66
N PHE A 79 13.22 -7.45 -3.37
CA PHE A 79 13.52 -6.75 -2.12
C PHE A 79 12.71 -5.46 -1.96
N LEU A 80 12.17 -4.91 -3.04
CA LEU A 80 11.36 -3.69 -2.97
C LEU A 80 10.08 -3.86 -2.15
N ALA A 81 9.54 -5.07 -2.08
CA ALA A 81 8.38 -5.34 -1.22
C ALA A 81 8.70 -5.09 0.25
N GLY A 82 9.89 -5.45 0.70
CA GLY A 82 10.37 -5.16 2.06
C GLY A 82 10.56 -3.66 2.30
N LYS A 83 10.90 -2.89 1.27
CA LYS A 83 11.03 -1.43 1.38
C LYS A 83 9.71 -0.74 1.72
N ASN A 84 8.59 -1.27 1.24
CA ASN A 84 7.27 -0.76 1.63
C ASN A 84 7.02 -0.92 3.13
N VAL A 85 7.45 -2.03 3.72
CA VAL A 85 7.35 -2.25 5.18
C VAL A 85 8.17 -1.22 5.94
N GLU A 86 9.43 -1.03 5.56
CA GLU A 86 10.32 -0.04 6.18
C GLU A 86 9.78 1.38 6.05
N LEU A 87 9.21 1.70 4.88
CA LEU A 87 8.61 3.01 4.62
C LEU A 87 7.40 3.25 5.52
N ALA A 88 6.52 2.26 5.65
CA ALA A 88 5.34 2.36 6.51
C ALA A 88 5.73 2.57 7.98
N LEU A 89 6.76 1.86 8.45
CA LEU A 89 7.29 2.03 9.81
C LEU A 89 7.88 3.43 10.01
N SER A 90 8.68 3.89 9.06
CA SER A 90 9.36 5.20 9.16
C SER A 90 8.38 6.36 9.17
N LEU A 91 7.26 6.25 8.45
CA LEU A 91 6.25 7.30 8.32
C LEU A 91 5.05 7.10 9.25
N ASP A 92 5.01 6.00 10.00
CA ASP A 92 3.86 5.60 10.82
C ASP A 92 2.56 5.59 9.99
N ALA A 93 2.61 4.93 8.85
CA ALA A 93 1.50 4.84 7.91
C ALA A 93 0.78 3.51 8.01
N GLY A 94 -0.55 3.54 7.92
CA GLY A 94 -1.35 2.33 7.73
C GLY A 94 -1.18 1.81 6.31
N VAL A 95 -1.14 0.48 6.14
CA VAL A 95 -0.86 -0.13 4.85
C VAL A 95 -2.12 -0.75 4.27
N VAL A 96 -2.43 -0.41 3.02
CA VAL A 96 -3.44 -1.07 2.20
C VAL A 96 -2.71 -1.81 1.07
N LEU A 97 -2.90 -3.12 1.02
CA LEU A 97 -2.29 -3.95 -0.01
C LEU A 97 -3.11 -3.85 -1.30
N ALA A 98 -2.45 -3.63 -2.43
CA ALA A 98 -3.12 -3.52 -3.72
C ALA A 98 -2.78 -4.72 -4.60
N LEU A 99 -3.81 -5.41 -5.09
CA LEU A 99 -3.67 -6.55 -5.99
C LEU A 99 -4.45 -6.29 -7.27
N LYS A 100 -3.98 -6.90 -8.35
CA LYS A 100 -4.75 -7.04 -9.58
C LYS A 100 -4.84 -8.53 -9.89
N SER A 101 -6.06 -9.06 -10.01
CA SER A 101 -6.26 -10.47 -10.26
C SER A 101 -7.51 -10.70 -11.09
N ASP A 102 -7.37 -11.48 -12.15
CA ASP A 102 -8.49 -12.04 -12.91
C ASP A 102 -8.85 -13.43 -12.39
N ASN A 103 -8.13 -13.91 -11.37
CA ASN A 103 -8.36 -15.21 -10.76
C ASN A 103 -9.65 -15.20 -9.94
N THR A 104 -10.49 -16.20 -10.13
CA THR A 104 -11.75 -16.37 -9.38
C THR A 104 -11.57 -17.29 -8.17
N ASP A 105 -10.37 -17.82 -7.95
CA ASP A 105 -10.06 -18.68 -6.82
C ASP A 105 -9.65 -17.85 -5.60
N ALA A 106 -10.57 -17.69 -4.67
CA ALA A 106 -10.33 -16.93 -3.45
C ALA A 106 -9.18 -17.51 -2.62
N ALA A 107 -8.98 -18.83 -2.61
CA ALA A 107 -7.90 -19.46 -1.85
C ALA A 107 -6.52 -19.06 -2.38
N ALA A 108 -6.35 -18.99 -3.72
CA ALA A 108 -5.10 -18.59 -4.33
C ALA A 108 -4.76 -17.12 -4.02
N VAL A 109 -5.75 -16.24 -4.09
CA VAL A 109 -5.58 -14.82 -3.75
C VAL A 109 -5.28 -14.66 -2.27
N ALA A 110 -6.00 -15.36 -1.41
CA ALA A 110 -5.76 -15.33 0.04
C ALA A 110 -4.37 -15.82 0.40
N GLN A 111 -3.87 -16.85 -0.28
CA GLN A 111 -2.50 -17.35 -0.08
C GLN A 111 -1.47 -16.27 -0.40
N GLN A 112 -1.63 -15.58 -1.51
CA GLN A 112 -0.74 -14.48 -1.89
C GLN A 112 -0.73 -13.37 -0.83
N LEU A 113 -1.89 -12.98 -0.33
CA LEU A 113 -2.01 -11.98 0.74
C LEU A 113 -1.40 -12.46 2.05
N ASN A 114 -1.61 -13.72 2.42
CA ASN A 114 -1.05 -14.28 3.65
C ASN A 114 0.48 -14.33 3.60
N LEU A 115 1.07 -14.61 2.44
CA LEU A 115 2.51 -14.53 2.26
C LEU A 115 3.01 -13.09 2.46
N THR A 116 2.30 -12.12 1.90
CA THR A 116 2.64 -10.70 2.08
C THR A 116 2.50 -10.26 3.53
N LYS A 117 1.48 -10.75 4.25
CA LYS A 117 1.30 -10.45 5.68
C LYS A 117 2.52 -10.85 6.51
N GLN A 118 3.26 -11.86 6.11
CA GLN A 118 4.45 -12.30 6.85
C GLN A 118 5.51 -11.20 6.90
N LEU A 119 5.55 -10.31 5.92
CA LEU A 119 6.45 -9.14 5.92
C LEU A 119 6.14 -8.18 7.08
N TYR A 120 4.90 -8.20 7.57
CA TYR A 120 4.42 -7.32 8.63
C TYR A 120 4.28 -8.03 9.98
N THR A 121 4.88 -9.21 10.15
CA THR A 121 4.74 -10.03 11.37
C THR A 121 5.15 -9.27 12.63
N ASN A 122 6.18 -8.43 12.55
CA ASN A 122 6.67 -7.65 13.67
C ASN A 122 5.85 -6.38 13.93
N SER A 123 4.98 -6.01 13.01
CA SER A 123 4.16 -4.79 13.12
C SER A 123 2.77 -5.01 12.49
N PRO A 124 2.00 -5.99 12.99
CA PRO A 124 0.72 -6.35 12.37
C PRO A 124 -0.31 -5.22 12.42
N GLY A 125 -0.20 -4.30 13.36
CA GLY A 125 -1.10 -3.15 13.47
C GLY A 125 -0.98 -2.15 12.34
N LEU A 126 0.06 -2.24 11.49
CA LEU A 126 0.18 -1.38 10.31
C LEU A 126 -0.75 -1.81 9.18
N LEU A 127 -1.11 -3.11 9.09
CA LEU A 127 -1.97 -3.58 8.01
C LEU A 127 -3.43 -3.22 8.27
N GLU A 128 -4.00 -2.40 7.39
CA GLU A 128 -5.40 -1.99 7.46
C GLU A 128 -6.30 -2.90 6.62
N GLY A 129 -5.86 -3.31 5.44
CA GLY A 129 -6.64 -4.13 4.55
C GLY A 129 -6.07 -4.22 3.14
N PHE A 130 -6.95 -4.48 2.17
CA PHE A 130 -6.53 -4.68 0.77
C PHE A 130 -7.61 -4.24 -0.21
N ILE A 131 -7.17 -4.02 -1.46
CA ILE A 131 -8.06 -3.87 -2.61
C ILE A 131 -7.68 -4.90 -3.67
N ILE A 132 -8.64 -5.28 -4.52
CA ILE A 132 -8.41 -6.15 -5.67
C ILE A 132 -9.01 -5.50 -6.91
N ASP A 133 -8.17 -5.12 -7.86
CA ASP A 133 -8.61 -4.65 -9.17
C ASP A 133 -8.85 -5.85 -10.09
N GLY A 134 -9.88 -5.78 -10.91
CA GLY A 134 -10.23 -6.80 -11.88
C GLY A 134 -11.09 -7.95 -11.37
N ALA A 135 -11.35 -8.03 -10.06
CA ALA A 135 -12.13 -9.11 -9.45
C ALA A 135 -13.53 -8.65 -9.04
N ALA A 136 -14.46 -9.61 -8.95
CA ALA A 136 -15.80 -9.35 -8.44
C ALA A 136 -15.77 -9.08 -6.92
N ALA A 137 -16.71 -8.26 -6.44
CA ALA A 137 -16.82 -7.94 -5.02
C ALA A 137 -16.99 -9.19 -4.13
N ALA A 138 -17.67 -10.22 -4.61
CA ALA A 138 -17.85 -11.47 -3.88
C ALA A 138 -16.51 -12.17 -3.59
N LEU A 139 -15.55 -12.10 -4.53
CA LEU A 139 -14.23 -12.66 -4.33
C LEU A 139 -13.50 -11.95 -3.19
N GLY A 140 -13.57 -10.62 -3.17
CA GLY A 140 -12.96 -9.82 -2.12
C GLY A 140 -13.49 -10.16 -0.72
N ALA A 141 -14.80 -10.36 -0.58
CA ALA A 141 -15.40 -10.76 0.69
C ALA A 141 -14.89 -12.12 1.18
N GLN A 142 -14.76 -13.10 0.28
CA GLN A 142 -14.20 -14.42 0.61
C GLN A 142 -12.74 -14.34 1.02
N VAL A 143 -11.95 -13.55 0.31
CA VAL A 143 -10.53 -13.34 0.63
C VAL A 143 -10.38 -12.66 1.98
N ALA A 144 -11.22 -11.66 2.27
CA ALA A 144 -11.21 -10.97 3.56
C ALA A 144 -11.45 -11.96 4.72
N GLU A 145 -12.41 -12.86 4.56
CA GLU A 145 -12.72 -13.89 5.55
C GLU A 145 -11.52 -14.83 5.78
N GLN A 146 -10.84 -15.24 4.71
CA GLN A 146 -9.69 -16.15 4.79
C GLN A 146 -8.43 -15.50 5.32
N THR A 147 -8.25 -14.19 5.14
CA THR A 147 -7.02 -13.47 5.55
C THR A 147 -7.18 -12.70 6.86
N GLY A 148 -8.41 -12.42 7.28
CA GLY A 148 -8.67 -11.55 8.42
C GLY A 148 -8.44 -10.06 8.14
N LEU A 149 -8.19 -9.69 6.88
CA LEU A 149 -7.98 -8.31 6.47
C LEU A 149 -9.29 -7.70 5.95
N THR A 150 -9.44 -6.38 6.07
CA THR A 150 -10.60 -5.66 5.53
C THR A 150 -10.48 -5.51 4.02
N PHE A 151 -11.56 -5.81 3.30
CA PHE A 151 -11.64 -5.58 1.86
C PHE A 151 -12.20 -4.18 1.59
N PHE A 152 -11.40 -3.32 0.93
CA PHE A 152 -11.80 -1.95 0.61
C PHE A 152 -12.34 -1.77 -0.82
N GLY A 153 -12.60 -2.84 -1.53
CA GLY A 153 -13.13 -2.80 -2.88
C GLY A 153 -12.06 -2.80 -3.95
N SER A 154 -12.26 -2.01 -4.98
CA SER A 154 -11.30 -1.81 -6.07
C SER A 154 -10.97 -0.33 -6.22
N SER A 155 -9.96 -0.02 -7.04
CA SER A 155 -9.61 1.38 -7.33
C SER A 155 -10.78 2.15 -7.94
N ASP A 156 -11.65 1.48 -8.71
CA ASP A 156 -12.81 2.10 -9.33
C ASP A 156 -14.00 2.26 -8.37
N LYS A 157 -14.05 1.43 -7.32
CA LYS A 157 -15.18 1.43 -6.38
C LYS A 157 -14.70 1.05 -4.98
N LEU A 158 -14.31 2.03 -4.20
CA LEU A 158 -13.89 1.84 -2.82
C LEU A 158 -15.10 1.69 -1.89
N GLN A 159 -14.91 0.92 -0.81
CA GLN A 159 -15.90 0.74 0.26
C GLN A 159 -15.22 0.74 1.63
N ASP A 160 -15.96 1.09 2.67
CA ASP A 160 -15.53 1.01 4.08
C ASP A 160 -14.26 1.82 4.40
N VAL A 161 -13.90 2.79 3.56
CA VAL A 161 -12.69 3.60 3.75
C VAL A 161 -12.78 4.59 4.92
N SER A 162 -13.98 4.83 5.45
CA SER A 162 -14.18 5.76 6.57
C SER A 162 -13.39 5.35 7.82
N ALA A 163 -13.13 4.06 8.00
CA ALA A 163 -12.31 3.55 9.10
C ALA A 163 -10.86 4.05 9.01
N LEU A 164 -10.34 4.25 7.79
CA LEU A 164 -8.98 4.76 7.57
C LEU A 164 -8.86 6.24 7.96
N ALA A 165 -9.91 7.01 7.76
CA ALA A 165 -9.93 8.44 8.11
C ALA A 165 -9.80 8.67 9.62
N LYS A 166 -10.11 7.66 10.44
CA LYS A 166 -10.03 7.72 11.89
C LYS A 166 -8.67 7.26 12.42
N ARG A 167 -7.78 6.80 11.56
CA ARG A 167 -6.46 6.37 11.98
C ARG A 167 -5.63 7.58 12.41
N GLU A 168 -5.14 7.52 13.64
CA GLU A 168 -4.18 8.50 14.13
C GLU A 168 -2.75 7.99 13.87
N ALA A 169 -1.93 8.86 13.35
CA ALA A 169 -0.53 8.56 13.12
C ALA A 169 0.27 8.74 14.42
#